data_dd81b102662032e99155a3fd70eda0f0
#
_entry.id   dd81b102662032e99155a3fd70eda0f0
#
_cell.length_a   1.000
_cell.length_b   1.000
_cell.length_c   1.000
_cell.angle_alpha   90.00
_cell.angle_beta   90.00
_cell.angle_gamma   90.00
#
_symmetry.space_group_name_H-M   'P 1'
#
loop_
_entity.id
_entity.type
_entity.pdbx_description
1 polymer ?
#
loop_
_entity_poly.entity_id
_entity_poly.type
_entity_poly.pdbx_seq_one_letter_code
_entity_poly.pdbx_strand_id
1 'polypeptide(L)'
;VTLTIAGILIALAGPAMQTFIQNQRLTAQANDLVADINTARSEAIKRGSSVTLCSSSSLSGCSTSTQWESGRIVFLDSDGDGAVDSGDTIIRTGQSLEGSNTLRPIGSTTTGITFSNTGLTTLGSGTEIAMRLCDSRGQNYGVTVYVNFTGRPRIDRSVISCT
;
A
#
# COMPACT_ATOMS: atom_id res chain seq x y z
N VAL A 1 -48.32 11.15 0.33
CA VAL A 1 -47.53 11.37 1.55
C VAL A 1 -46.44 10.33 1.67
N THR A 2 -46.68 9.02 1.54
CA THR A 2 -45.67 7.96 1.71
C THR A 2 -44.57 8.01 0.65
N LEU A 3 -44.88 8.28 -0.63
CA LEU A 3 -43.87 8.40 -1.68
C LEU A 3 -42.96 9.63 -1.49
N THR A 4 -43.51 10.73 -0.96
CA THR A 4 -42.72 11.95 -0.71
C THR A 4 -41.73 11.72 0.41
N ILE A 5 -42.10 11.04 1.48
CA ILE A 5 -41.22 10.70 2.60
C ILE A 5 -40.12 9.74 2.15
N ALA A 6 -40.45 8.73 1.34
CA ALA A 6 -39.48 7.79 0.79
C ALA A 6 -38.46 8.51 -0.10
N GLY A 7 -38.89 9.46 -0.95
CA GLY A 7 -38.00 10.25 -1.80
C GLY A 7 -36.99 11.09 -1.00
N ILE A 8 -37.43 11.73 0.09
CA ILE A 8 -36.56 12.53 0.97
C ILE A 8 -35.53 11.64 1.68
N LEU A 9 -35.93 10.46 2.17
CA LEU A 9 -35.02 9.53 2.84
C LEU A 9 -33.93 9.00 1.90
N ILE A 10 -34.28 8.64 0.67
CA ILE A 10 -33.32 8.18 -0.34
C ILE A 10 -32.34 9.32 -0.71
N ALA A 11 -32.81 10.54 -0.86
CA ALA A 11 -31.97 11.69 -1.21
C ALA A 11 -30.93 12.00 -0.13
N LEU A 12 -31.24 11.79 1.15
CA LEU A 12 -30.32 12.01 2.27
C LEU A 12 -29.38 10.81 2.51
N ALA A 13 -29.82 9.58 2.25
CA ALA A 13 -29.03 8.37 2.46
C ALA A 13 -27.92 8.20 1.41
N GLY A 14 -28.12 8.65 0.18
CA GLY A 14 -27.19 8.48 -0.95
C GLY A 14 -25.77 9.00 -0.66
N PRO A 15 -25.59 10.30 -0.34
CA PRO A 15 -24.25 10.85 -0.12
C PRO A 15 -23.54 10.27 1.12
N ALA A 16 -24.28 9.92 2.18
CA ALA A 16 -23.72 9.30 3.38
C ALA A 16 -23.16 7.90 3.08
N MET A 17 -23.86 7.12 2.27
CA MET A 17 -23.42 5.78 1.85
C MET A 17 -22.16 5.83 0.99
N GLN A 18 -22.03 6.78 0.08
CA GLN A 18 -20.82 6.96 -0.74
C GLN A 18 -19.59 7.25 0.12
N THR A 19 -19.71 8.16 1.07
CA THR A 19 -18.63 8.48 2.01
C THR A 19 -18.22 7.26 2.84
N PHE A 20 -19.18 6.48 3.29
CA PHE A 20 -18.92 5.24 4.01
C PHE A 20 -18.13 4.22 3.15
N ILE A 21 -18.56 3.99 1.91
CA ILE A 21 -17.89 3.06 0.98
C ILE A 21 -16.45 3.51 0.71
N GLN A 22 -16.22 4.81 0.48
CA GLN A 22 -14.88 5.35 0.25
C GLN A 22 -13.96 5.16 1.47
N ASN A 23 -14.48 5.41 2.68
CA ASN A 23 -13.71 5.20 3.91
C ASN A 23 -13.37 3.71 4.12
N GLN A 24 -14.30 2.80 3.86
CA GLN A 24 -14.06 1.35 3.95
C GLN A 24 -13.01 0.91 2.94
N ARG A 25 -13.07 1.43 1.71
CA ARG A 25 -12.09 1.14 0.65
C ARG A 25 -10.68 1.60 1.04
N LEU A 26 -10.52 2.84 1.52
CA LEU A 26 -9.24 3.33 2.02
C LEU A 26 -8.68 2.45 3.14
N THR A 27 -9.55 2.06 4.08
CA THR A 27 -9.15 1.20 5.20
C THR A 27 -8.71 -0.17 4.72
N ALA A 28 -9.44 -0.79 3.82
CA ALA A 28 -9.11 -2.09 3.25
C ALA A 28 -7.77 -2.04 2.50
N GLN A 29 -7.59 -1.07 1.61
CA GLN A 29 -6.36 -0.92 0.83
C GLN A 29 -5.12 -0.61 1.70
N ALA A 30 -5.27 0.18 2.77
CA ALA A 30 -4.20 0.40 3.73
C ALA A 30 -3.83 -0.89 4.48
N ASN A 31 -4.83 -1.67 4.90
CA ASN A 31 -4.61 -2.95 5.57
C ASN A 31 -3.98 -3.98 4.62
N ASP A 32 -4.33 -3.98 3.33
CA ASP A 32 -3.71 -4.84 2.32
C ASP A 32 -2.22 -4.52 2.14
N LEU A 33 -1.86 -3.22 2.10
CA LEU A 33 -0.46 -2.83 2.06
C LEU A 33 0.29 -3.28 3.32
N VAL A 34 -0.30 -3.12 4.50
CA VAL A 34 0.28 -3.60 5.77
C VAL A 34 0.44 -5.12 5.75
N ALA A 35 -0.51 -5.86 5.19
CA ALA A 35 -0.42 -7.31 5.04
C ALA A 35 0.72 -7.72 4.10
N ASP A 36 0.92 -7.00 2.98
CA ASP A 36 2.02 -7.24 2.06
C ASP A 36 3.39 -6.99 2.72
N ILE A 37 3.52 -5.88 3.47
CA ILE A 37 4.74 -5.55 4.24
C ILE A 37 5.05 -6.65 5.27
N ASN A 38 4.04 -7.07 6.04
CA ASN A 38 4.22 -8.14 7.04
C ASN A 38 4.53 -9.49 6.37
N THR A 39 3.95 -9.78 5.22
CA THR A 39 4.25 -10.98 4.43
C THR A 39 5.71 -10.95 3.97
N ALA A 40 6.16 -9.85 3.37
CA ALA A 40 7.55 -9.72 2.92
C ALA A 40 8.52 -9.91 4.08
N ARG A 41 8.30 -9.25 5.21
CA ARG A 41 9.11 -9.37 6.40
C ARG A 41 9.13 -10.80 6.97
N SER A 42 7.97 -11.44 7.09
CA SER A 42 7.88 -12.79 7.66
C SER A 42 8.48 -13.85 6.76
N GLU A 43 8.32 -13.73 5.45
CA GLU A 43 8.94 -14.64 4.47
C GLU A 43 10.47 -14.46 4.42
N ALA A 44 10.99 -13.24 4.57
CA ALA A 44 12.42 -12.99 4.67
C ALA A 44 13.04 -13.72 5.86
N ILE A 45 12.43 -13.60 7.04
CA ILE A 45 12.87 -14.29 8.26
C ILE A 45 12.75 -15.81 8.11
N LYS A 46 11.61 -16.29 7.61
CA LYS A 46 11.32 -17.72 7.46
C LYS A 46 12.27 -18.42 6.48
N ARG A 47 12.59 -17.75 5.37
CA ARG A 47 13.45 -18.31 4.31
C ARG A 47 14.95 -18.05 4.56
N GLY A 48 15.27 -17.14 5.50
CA GLY A 48 16.65 -16.75 5.77
C GLY A 48 17.32 -16.00 4.61
N SER A 49 16.52 -15.38 3.74
CA SER A 49 16.97 -14.69 2.51
C SER A 49 16.25 -13.36 2.37
N SER A 50 16.74 -12.46 1.51
CA SER A 50 16.07 -11.19 1.24
C SER A 50 14.73 -11.42 0.54
N VAL A 51 13.75 -10.59 0.89
CA VAL A 51 12.44 -10.52 0.24
C VAL A 51 12.11 -9.05 -0.05
N THR A 52 11.73 -8.77 -1.28
CA THR A 52 11.43 -7.41 -1.72
C THR A 52 9.94 -7.25 -2.04
N LEU A 53 9.36 -6.17 -1.54
CA LEU A 53 8.05 -5.65 -1.93
C LEU A 53 8.29 -4.46 -2.85
N CYS A 54 7.81 -4.51 -4.09
CA CYS A 54 7.95 -3.42 -5.05
C CYS A 54 6.65 -3.06 -5.75
N SER A 55 6.59 -1.83 -6.31
CA SER A 55 5.52 -1.44 -7.24
C SER A 55 5.61 -2.29 -8.51
N SER A 56 4.48 -2.70 -9.07
CA SER A 56 4.42 -3.53 -10.28
C SER A 56 3.11 -3.32 -11.01
N SER A 57 3.18 -2.90 -12.25
CA SER A 57 2.00 -2.81 -13.13
C SER A 57 1.72 -4.10 -13.89
N SER A 58 2.73 -4.93 -14.09
CA SER A 58 2.62 -6.22 -14.81
C SER A 58 2.37 -7.42 -13.89
N LEU A 59 2.59 -7.25 -12.58
CA LEU A 59 2.56 -8.29 -11.55
C LEU A 59 3.58 -9.43 -11.76
N SER A 60 4.55 -9.22 -12.66
CA SER A 60 5.61 -10.17 -13.00
C SER A 60 7.02 -9.61 -12.82
N GLY A 61 7.15 -8.31 -12.57
CA GLY A 61 8.43 -7.64 -12.34
C GLY A 61 8.23 -6.29 -11.67
N CYS A 62 9.28 -5.75 -11.08
CA CYS A 62 9.25 -4.44 -10.44
C CYS A 62 9.14 -3.31 -11.47
N SER A 63 8.35 -2.29 -11.18
CA SER A 63 8.25 -1.06 -11.96
C SER A 63 9.27 -0.04 -11.47
N THR A 64 9.78 0.78 -12.37
CA THR A 64 10.58 1.96 -12.04
C THR A 64 9.72 3.17 -11.61
N SER A 65 8.39 3.02 -11.65
CA SER A 65 7.44 4.06 -11.28
C SER A 65 7.14 4.04 -9.79
N THR A 66 6.98 5.23 -9.20
CA THR A 66 6.49 5.42 -7.83
C THR A 66 4.97 5.30 -7.69
N GLN A 67 4.29 4.83 -8.75
CA GLN A 67 2.85 4.64 -8.79
C GLN A 67 2.48 3.26 -8.24
N TRP A 68 2.46 3.14 -6.93
CA TRP A 68 2.13 1.88 -6.24
C TRP A 68 0.66 1.49 -6.36
N GLU A 69 -0.18 2.42 -6.78
CA GLU A 69 -1.60 2.17 -7.10
C GLU A 69 -1.80 1.25 -8.30
N SER A 70 -0.82 1.12 -9.19
CA SER A 70 -0.91 0.26 -10.38
C SER A 70 -0.83 -1.23 -10.07
N GLY A 71 -0.41 -1.58 -8.86
CA GLY A 71 -0.21 -2.93 -8.37
C GLY A 71 1.15 -3.08 -7.70
N ARG A 72 1.39 -4.23 -7.07
CA ARG A 72 2.62 -4.52 -6.34
C ARG A 72 2.85 -6.03 -6.24
N ILE A 73 4.10 -6.40 -6.04
CA ILE A 73 4.51 -7.80 -5.82
C ILE A 73 5.42 -7.92 -4.61
N VAL A 74 5.33 -9.05 -3.95
CA VAL A 74 6.29 -9.52 -2.95
C VAL A 74 7.01 -10.71 -3.56
N PHE A 75 8.32 -10.69 -3.60
CA PHE A 75 9.11 -11.78 -4.18
C PHE A 75 10.34 -12.11 -3.34
N LEU A 76 10.78 -13.35 -3.45
CA LEU A 76 12.07 -13.78 -2.92
C LEU A 76 13.17 -13.16 -3.80
N ASP A 77 13.97 -12.32 -3.21
CA ASP A 77 15.02 -11.53 -3.85
C ASP A 77 16.37 -12.12 -3.37
N SER A 78 16.82 -13.15 -4.07
CA SER A 78 17.89 -14.02 -3.57
C SER A 78 19.25 -13.33 -3.53
N ASP A 79 19.52 -12.43 -4.44
CA ASP A 79 20.75 -11.63 -4.50
C ASP A 79 20.63 -10.24 -3.89
N GLY A 80 19.38 -9.78 -3.60
CA GLY A 80 19.11 -8.52 -2.89
C GLY A 80 19.24 -7.28 -3.78
N ASP A 81 19.12 -7.43 -5.10
CA ASP A 81 19.26 -6.34 -6.06
C ASP A 81 17.97 -5.51 -6.25
N GLY A 82 16.84 -6.03 -5.76
CA GLY A 82 15.52 -5.38 -5.82
C GLY A 82 14.80 -5.51 -7.16
N ALA A 83 15.32 -6.34 -8.08
CA ALA A 83 14.69 -6.65 -9.36
C ALA A 83 14.21 -8.11 -9.36
N VAL A 84 13.27 -8.45 -10.23
CA VAL A 84 12.82 -9.84 -10.39
C VAL A 84 13.59 -10.47 -11.54
N ASP A 85 14.35 -11.50 -11.26
CA ASP A 85 15.13 -12.23 -12.24
C ASP A 85 14.90 -13.76 -12.23
N SER A 86 15.73 -14.53 -12.95
CA SER A 86 15.53 -15.97 -13.17
C SER A 86 15.66 -16.85 -11.91
N GLY A 87 16.25 -16.31 -10.84
CA GLY A 87 16.42 -17.01 -9.55
C GLY A 87 15.30 -16.74 -8.55
N ASP A 88 14.45 -15.79 -8.84
CA ASP A 88 13.47 -15.26 -7.91
C ASP A 88 12.10 -15.91 -8.02
N THR A 89 11.36 -15.84 -6.91
CA THR A 89 10.02 -16.43 -6.86
C THR A 89 9.03 -15.40 -6.32
N ILE A 90 7.99 -15.09 -7.08
CA ILE A 90 6.90 -14.23 -6.62
C ILE A 90 6.10 -14.98 -5.56
N ILE A 91 6.00 -14.39 -4.38
CA ILE A 91 5.32 -14.95 -3.21
C ILE A 91 3.87 -14.45 -3.16
N ARG A 92 3.66 -13.17 -3.49
CA ARG A 92 2.34 -12.55 -3.42
C ARG A 92 2.23 -11.42 -4.44
N THR A 93 1.03 -11.25 -4.99
CA THR A 93 0.67 -10.13 -5.87
C THR A 93 -0.45 -9.31 -5.25
N GLY A 94 -0.32 -7.98 -5.29
CA GLY A 94 -1.37 -7.02 -4.95
C GLY A 94 -1.86 -6.34 -6.23
N GLN A 95 -3.16 -6.45 -6.50
CA GLN A 95 -3.78 -5.86 -7.68
C GLN A 95 -3.76 -4.32 -7.64
N SER A 96 -4.07 -3.69 -8.77
CA SER A 96 -4.27 -2.25 -8.83
C SER A 96 -5.37 -1.78 -7.88
N LEU A 97 -5.21 -0.57 -7.35
CA LEU A 97 -6.17 0.00 -6.41
C LEU A 97 -7.48 0.37 -7.12
N GLU A 98 -8.59 0.10 -6.46
CA GLU A 98 -9.92 0.48 -6.94
C GLU A 98 -10.27 1.92 -6.52
N GLY A 99 -11.24 2.53 -7.25
CA GLY A 99 -11.84 3.81 -6.91
C GLY A 99 -10.98 5.01 -7.25
N SER A 100 -10.05 4.88 -8.20
CA SER A 100 -9.10 5.93 -8.58
C SER A 100 -8.25 6.41 -7.40
N ASN A 101 -8.03 5.54 -6.41
CA ASN A 101 -7.18 5.83 -5.28
C ASN A 101 -5.71 5.81 -5.71
N THR A 102 -4.90 6.67 -5.11
CA THR A 102 -3.46 6.76 -5.37
C THR A 102 -2.67 6.30 -4.17
N LEU A 103 -1.55 5.62 -4.40
CA LEU A 103 -0.61 5.20 -3.37
C LEU A 103 0.80 5.62 -3.78
N ARG A 104 1.34 6.59 -3.07
CA ARG A 104 2.61 7.23 -3.42
C ARG A 104 3.55 7.39 -2.23
N PRO A 105 4.86 7.19 -2.40
CA PRO A 105 5.83 7.54 -1.37
C PRO A 105 5.90 9.06 -1.16
N ILE A 106 6.12 9.48 0.08
CA ILE A 106 6.25 10.88 0.48
C ILE A 106 7.73 11.20 0.70
N GLY A 107 8.21 12.24 0.04
CA GLY A 107 9.60 12.69 0.24
C GLY A 107 10.66 11.69 -0.25
N SER A 108 10.26 10.71 -1.03
CA SER A 108 11.11 9.63 -1.53
C SER A 108 10.65 9.20 -2.93
N THR A 109 11.56 8.65 -3.71
CA THR A 109 11.28 8.02 -5.02
C THR A 109 11.29 6.50 -4.92
N THR A 110 10.98 5.95 -3.76
CA THR A 110 11.06 4.52 -3.48
C THR A 110 10.11 3.74 -4.36
N THR A 111 10.64 2.79 -5.11
CA THR A 111 9.90 1.83 -5.95
C THR A 111 9.83 0.45 -5.32
N GLY A 112 10.65 0.18 -4.29
CA GLY A 112 10.70 -1.09 -3.57
C GLY A 112 11.17 -0.95 -2.12
N ILE A 113 10.85 -1.94 -1.30
CA ILE A 113 11.26 -2.08 0.09
C ILE A 113 11.80 -3.51 0.27
N THR A 114 13.09 -3.64 0.52
CA THR A 114 13.73 -4.94 0.73
C THR A 114 13.87 -5.22 2.22
N PHE A 115 13.52 -6.43 2.62
CA PHE A 115 13.64 -6.97 3.97
C PHE A 115 14.76 -8.01 3.99
N SER A 116 15.69 -7.87 4.91
CA SER A 116 16.75 -8.85 5.14
C SER A 116 16.24 -10.09 5.87
N ASN A 117 17.04 -11.13 5.92
CA ASN A 117 16.79 -12.36 6.67
C ASN A 117 16.54 -12.15 8.18
N THR A 118 16.91 -10.99 8.72
CA THR A 118 16.62 -10.60 10.11
C THR A 118 15.30 -9.84 10.26
N GLY A 119 14.60 -9.57 9.16
CA GLY A 119 13.35 -8.80 9.11
C GLY A 119 13.53 -7.30 9.25
N LEU A 120 14.76 -6.81 9.15
CA LEU A 120 15.06 -5.38 9.02
C LEU A 120 14.94 -4.96 7.56
N THR A 121 14.57 -3.71 7.31
CA THR A 121 14.62 -3.16 5.96
C THR A 121 16.05 -2.73 5.62
N THR A 122 16.36 -2.64 4.33
CA THR A 122 17.64 -2.08 3.84
C THR A 122 17.73 -0.55 4.02
N LEU A 123 16.72 0.08 4.61
CA LEU A 123 16.76 1.48 5.01
C LEU A 123 17.82 1.70 6.08
N GLY A 124 18.50 2.83 6.01
CA GLY A 124 19.43 3.21 7.07
C GLY A 124 18.75 3.35 8.43
N SER A 125 19.49 3.08 9.51
CA SER A 125 19.00 3.25 10.87
C SER A 125 18.44 4.66 11.08
N GLY A 126 17.23 4.75 11.67
CA GLY A 126 16.53 6.02 11.88
C GLY A 126 15.74 6.54 10.68
N THR A 127 15.75 5.83 9.55
CA THR A 127 14.95 6.19 8.38
C THR A 127 13.58 5.51 8.39
N GLU A 128 12.63 6.15 7.72
CA GLU A 128 11.25 5.70 7.58
C GLU A 128 10.74 6.03 6.17
N ILE A 129 10.06 5.10 5.55
CA ILE A 129 9.32 5.34 4.32
C ILE A 129 7.88 5.66 4.70
N ALA A 130 7.35 6.73 4.15
CA ALA A 130 5.94 7.09 4.27
C ALA A 130 5.24 6.86 2.92
N MET A 131 4.23 6.01 2.92
CA MET A 131 3.39 5.71 1.76
C MET A 131 2.01 6.34 1.96
N ARG A 132 1.66 7.30 1.11
CA ARG A 132 0.37 8.00 1.20
C ARG A 132 -0.65 7.36 0.29
N LEU A 133 -1.75 6.95 0.87
CA LEU A 133 -2.95 6.45 0.18
C LEU A 133 -4.01 7.55 0.22
N CYS A 134 -4.45 8.01 -0.95
CA CYS A 134 -5.45 9.06 -1.13
C CYS A 134 -6.59 8.60 -2.01
N ASP A 135 -7.79 9.13 -1.79
CA ASP A 135 -8.93 8.92 -2.67
C ASP A 135 -9.30 10.18 -3.45
N SER A 136 -10.34 10.10 -4.28
CA SER A 136 -10.80 11.18 -5.15
C SER A 136 -11.36 12.40 -4.42
N ARG A 137 -11.58 12.34 -3.09
CA ARG A 137 -12.06 13.48 -2.30
C ARG A 137 -10.94 14.49 -2.00
N GLY A 138 -9.68 14.11 -2.20
CA GLY A 138 -8.54 15.00 -2.07
C GLY A 138 -8.12 15.25 -0.62
N GLN A 139 -7.82 16.50 -0.28
CA GLN A 139 -7.30 16.88 1.04
C GLN A 139 -8.17 16.37 2.19
N ASN A 140 -7.55 15.95 3.27
CA ASN A 140 -8.14 15.41 4.50
C ASN A 140 -8.74 13.99 4.38
N TYR A 141 -8.72 13.38 3.19
CA TYR A 141 -9.23 12.04 2.97
C TYR A 141 -8.11 11.12 2.47
N GLY A 142 -7.39 10.53 3.40
CA GLY A 142 -6.31 9.62 3.08
C GLY A 142 -5.79 8.90 4.32
N VAL A 143 -4.80 8.07 4.08
CA VAL A 143 -4.13 7.28 5.11
C VAL A 143 -2.65 7.23 4.77
N THR A 144 -1.77 7.40 5.74
CA THR A 144 -0.34 7.19 5.56
C THR A 144 0.09 5.90 6.25
N VAL A 145 0.77 5.05 5.51
CA VAL A 145 1.43 3.85 6.04
C VAL A 145 2.92 4.13 6.12
N TYR A 146 3.46 4.05 7.30
CA TYR A 146 4.88 4.21 7.56
C TYR A 146 5.54 2.86 7.72
N VAL A 147 6.76 2.73 7.21
CA VAL A 147 7.62 1.56 7.40
C VAL A 147 8.98 2.04 7.86
N ASN A 148 9.35 1.72 9.09
CA ASN A 148 10.65 2.08 9.64
C ASN A 148 11.71 1.02 9.31
N PHE A 149 12.97 1.30 9.64
CA PHE A 149 14.09 0.38 9.40
C PHE A 149 13.92 -0.98 10.10
N THR A 150 13.12 -1.08 11.19
CA THR A 150 12.83 -2.36 11.85
C THR A 150 11.79 -3.20 11.10
N GLY A 151 11.30 -2.73 9.96
CA GLY A 151 10.34 -3.43 9.11
C GLY A 151 8.93 -3.49 9.69
N ARG A 152 8.60 -2.64 10.66
CA ARG A 152 7.26 -2.59 11.27
C ARG A 152 6.40 -1.53 10.60
N PRO A 153 5.25 -1.90 10.01
CA PRO A 153 4.32 -0.93 9.46
C PRO A 153 3.50 -0.24 10.56
N ARG A 154 3.18 1.04 10.34
CA ARG A 154 2.32 1.86 11.19
C ARG A 154 1.34 2.63 10.30
N ILE A 155 0.06 2.60 10.64
CA ILE A 155 -0.98 3.37 9.95
C ILE A 155 -1.21 4.66 10.72
N ASP A 156 -1.20 5.79 10.00
CA ASP A 156 -1.52 7.11 10.52
C ASP A 156 -2.67 7.72 9.71
N ARG A 157 -3.68 8.24 10.41
CA ARG A 157 -4.85 8.91 9.83
C ARG A 157 -4.93 10.37 10.21
N SER A 158 -3.89 10.90 10.86
CA SER A 158 -3.83 12.32 11.21
C SER A 158 -3.44 13.15 9.99
N VAL A 159 -4.07 14.28 9.83
CA VAL A 159 -3.84 15.35 8.84
C VAL A 159 -3.06 14.94 7.59
N ILE A 160 -3.77 14.62 6.53
CA ILE A 160 -3.19 14.17 5.27
C ILE A 160 -3.45 15.21 4.19
N SER A 161 -2.37 15.72 3.59
CA SER A 161 -2.45 16.54 2.39
C SER A 161 -2.38 15.62 1.16
N CYS A 162 -3.52 15.29 0.60
CA CYS A 162 -3.64 14.62 -0.71
C CYS A 162 -3.62 15.70 -1.80
N THR A 163 -2.46 15.93 -2.40
CA THR A 163 -2.27 16.82 -3.56
C THR A 163 -1.89 15.99 -4.78
#